data_3081e21d008b65e662a6b43422d7454a
#
_entry.id   3081e21d008b65e662a6b43422d7454a
#
_cell.length_a   1.000
_cell.length_b   1.000
_cell.length_c   1.000
_cell.angle_alpha   90.00
_cell.angle_beta   90.00
_cell.angle_gamma   90.00
#
_symmetry.space_group_name_H-M   'P 1'
#
loop_
_entity.id
_entity.type
_entity.pdbx_description
1 polymer ?
#
loop_
_entity_poly.entity_id
_entity_poly.type
_entity_poly.pdbx_seq_one_letter_code
_entity_poly.pdbx_strand_id
1 'polypeptide(L)'
;MTAGDAEGRSNAFRGRRGLVERVTLLFGVPALVAFTAIGAGLMPSQFFEASCAVGAAFGTRIACFDFMWNALTVGAFVGLVGPVVGTFVVYREMALIGETIAHAAFAGVALGTLVLGAVGWNATLFAFALVTAVVGAVGVQRLAEHTDAGGDVPVAIVLAGSFAVGVVLLDLGGGFATVEIGSYLFGDVSITDDRSVRVMTLVSLGVVATVTAAYKQLLFVTFDPRAARVAGLDVSRYDALVVGATAVVVVGSMRILGVILVAAMLVVPVAAAGQVARSFRSALYGSVLVGETAVFAGLALAWSYGVRPGGAIVVVAVGIYLAAVAVGNR
;
A
#
# COMPACT_ATOMS: atom_id res chain seq x y z
N MET A 1 -41.75 -3.65 16.80
CA MET A 1 -40.44 -4.24 16.63
C MET A 1 -40.22 -5.15 17.85
N THR A 2 -40.37 -6.45 17.67
CA THR A 2 -40.41 -7.41 18.77
C THR A 2 -38.98 -7.79 19.20
N ALA A 3 -38.77 -8.14 20.47
CA ALA A 3 -37.47 -8.53 21.04
C ALA A 3 -36.79 -9.67 20.24
N GLY A 4 -37.58 -10.54 19.58
CA GLY A 4 -37.10 -11.61 18.72
C GLY A 4 -36.40 -11.13 17.44
N ASP A 5 -36.80 -9.97 16.89
CA ASP A 5 -36.16 -9.38 15.70
C ASP A 5 -34.79 -8.80 16.00
N ALA A 6 -34.60 -8.30 17.22
CA ALA A 6 -33.31 -7.77 17.68
C ALA A 6 -32.30 -8.89 17.94
N GLU A 7 -32.75 -10.01 18.48
CA GLU A 7 -31.94 -11.18 18.79
C GLU A 7 -31.53 -11.96 17.53
N GLY A 8 -32.42 -12.10 16.57
CA GLY A 8 -32.12 -12.68 15.26
C GLY A 8 -31.10 -11.86 14.46
N ARG A 9 -31.20 -10.52 14.49
CA ARG A 9 -30.22 -9.61 13.88
C ARG A 9 -28.87 -9.70 14.58
N SER A 10 -28.84 -9.77 15.93
CA SER A 10 -27.58 -9.87 16.68
C SER A 10 -26.83 -11.17 16.40
N ASN A 11 -27.52 -12.28 16.22
CA ASN A 11 -26.93 -13.60 15.93
C ASN A 11 -26.45 -13.71 14.48
N ALA A 12 -27.17 -13.16 13.51
CA ALA A 12 -26.72 -13.04 12.13
C ALA A 12 -25.48 -12.15 12.01
N PHE A 13 -25.34 -11.15 12.89
CA PHE A 13 -24.20 -10.25 12.95
C PHE A 13 -22.95 -10.86 13.57
N ARG A 14 -23.09 -11.70 14.58
CA ARG A 14 -21.96 -12.47 15.17
C ARG A 14 -21.42 -13.48 14.14
N GLY A 15 -22.28 -14.10 13.33
CA GLY A 15 -21.88 -15.01 12.26
C GLY A 15 -21.03 -14.34 11.17
N ARG A 16 -21.45 -13.14 10.69
CA ARG A 16 -20.73 -12.40 9.65
C ARG A 16 -19.37 -11.84 10.13
N ARG A 17 -19.26 -11.41 11.38
CA ARG A 17 -17.97 -10.96 11.96
C ARG A 17 -16.94 -12.10 12.00
N GLY A 18 -17.35 -13.30 12.41
CA GLY A 18 -16.50 -14.48 12.43
C GLY A 18 -16.10 -14.94 11.02
N LEU A 19 -16.96 -14.69 10.02
CA LEU A 19 -16.68 -15.13 8.65
C LEU A 19 -15.54 -14.32 8.01
N VAL A 20 -15.60 -12.99 8.04
CA VAL A 20 -14.54 -12.13 7.47
C VAL A 20 -13.21 -12.38 8.16
N GLU A 21 -13.20 -12.42 9.50
CA GLU A 21 -12.00 -12.71 10.27
C GLU A 21 -11.45 -14.12 9.97
N ARG A 22 -12.31 -15.14 9.92
CA ARG A 22 -11.92 -16.52 9.58
C ARG A 22 -11.43 -16.65 8.16
N VAL A 23 -12.08 -16.00 7.18
CA VAL A 23 -11.66 -16.03 5.77
C VAL A 23 -10.29 -15.37 5.62
N THR A 24 -10.10 -14.20 6.24
CA THR A 24 -8.78 -13.50 6.17
C THR A 24 -7.69 -14.32 6.84
N LEU A 25 -7.95 -14.97 7.97
CA LEU A 25 -6.97 -15.81 8.64
C LEU A 25 -6.73 -17.13 7.89
N LEU A 26 -7.76 -17.76 7.34
CA LEU A 26 -7.69 -19.07 6.70
C LEU A 26 -7.02 -19.00 5.33
N PHE A 27 -7.18 -17.91 4.59
CA PHE A 27 -6.58 -17.70 3.27
C PHE A 27 -5.40 -16.73 3.30
N GLY A 28 -5.46 -15.68 4.13
CA GLY A 28 -4.41 -14.67 4.18
C GLY A 28 -3.12 -15.16 4.83
N VAL A 29 -3.20 -15.96 5.90
CA VAL A 29 -1.98 -16.48 6.56
C VAL A 29 -1.23 -17.49 5.69
N PRO A 30 -1.86 -18.52 5.09
CA PRO A 30 -1.17 -19.42 4.17
C PRO A 30 -0.64 -18.71 2.93
N ALA A 31 -1.40 -17.75 2.37
CA ALA A 31 -0.95 -16.95 1.24
C ALA A 31 0.30 -16.13 1.62
N LEU A 32 0.28 -15.47 2.77
CA LEU A 32 1.43 -14.73 3.29
C LEU A 32 2.66 -15.62 3.46
N VAL A 33 2.50 -16.82 4.02
CA VAL A 33 3.59 -17.79 4.16
C VAL A 33 4.11 -18.23 2.79
N ALA A 34 3.22 -18.54 1.85
CA ALA A 34 3.61 -18.93 0.50
C ALA A 34 4.37 -17.82 -0.23
N PHE A 35 3.84 -16.59 -0.22
CA PHE A 35 4.51 -15.44 -0.84
C PHE A 35 5.81 -15.05 -0.11
N THR A 36 5.87 -15.24 1.20
CA THR A 36 7.14 -15.05 1.94
C THR A 36 8.18 -16.09 1.50
N ALA A 37 7.79 -17.33 1.30
CA ALA A 37 8.69 -18.38 0.81
C ALA A 37 9.17 -18.12 -0.63
N ILE A 38 8.28 -17.63 -1.51
CA ILE A 38 8.64 -17.20 -2.88
C ILE A 38 9.62 -16.02 -2.80
N GLY A 39 9.29 -14.99 -2.04
CA GLY A 39 10.12 -13.78 -1.89
C GLY A 39 11.48 -14.04 -1.24
N ALA A 40 11.58 -15.06 -0.39
CA ALA A 40 12.83 -15.52 0.19
C ALA A 40 13.66 -16.44 -0.74
N GLY A 41 13.11 -16.82 -1.89
CA GLY A 41 13.75 -17.78 -2.81
C GLY A 41 13.78 -19.20 -2.26
N LEU A 42 12.86 -19.55 -1.36
CA LEU A 42 12.79 -20.86 -0.71
C LEU A 42 11.89 -21.87 -1.46
N MET A 43 11.20 -21.44 -2.53
CA MET A 43 10.34 -22.32 -3.31
C MET A 43 11.17 -23.24 -4.21
N PRO A 44 10.89 -24.55 -4.19
CA PRO A 44 11.57 -25.50 -5.06
C PRO A 44 11.17 -25.28 -6.54
N SER A 45 12.08 -25.58 -7.47
CA SER A 45 11.83 -25.51 -8.93
C SER A 45 10.58 -26.29 -9.37
N GLN A 46 10.28 -27.39 -8.70
CA GLN A 46 9.08 -28.21 -8.92
C GLN A 46 7.77 -27.41 -8.76
N PHE A 47 7.74 -26.40 -7.90
CA PHE A 47 6.58 -25.52 -7.75
C PHE A 47 6.31 -24.72 -9.03
N PHE A 48 7.35 -24.15 -9.63
CA PHE A 48 7.26 -23.38 -10.88
C PHE A 48 6.89 -24.26 -12.07
N GLU A 49 7.44 -25.48 -12.13
CA GLU A 49 7.07 -26.48 -13.15
C GLU A 49 5.60 -26.91 -13.03
N ALA A 50 5.15 -27.19 -11.81
CA ALA A 50 3.76 -27.56 -11.56
C ALA A 50 2.80 -26.42 -11.87
N SER A 51 3.15 -25.17 -11.50
CA SER A 51 2.33 -23.99 -11.80
C SER A 51 2.24 -23.72 -13.31
N CYS A 52 3.33 -23.93 -14.04
CA CYS A 52 3.35 -23.84 -15.49
C CYS A 52 2.48 -24.93 -16.14
N ALA A 53 2.53 -26.17 -15.66
CA ALA A 53 1.69 -27.27 -16.14
C ALA A 53 0.20 -26.99 -15.92
N VAL A 54 -0.16 -26.47 -14.74
CA VAL A 54 -1.54 -26.05 -14.43
C VAL A 54 -1.96 -24.89 -15.33
N GLY A 55 -1.14 -23.87 -15.48
CA GLY A 55 -1.42 -22.74 -16.38
C GLY A 55 -1.67 -23.19 -17.82
N ALA A 56 -0.83 -24.10 -18.34
CA ALA A 56 -0.97 -24.66 -19.67
C ALA A 56 -2.29 -25.43 -19.84
N ALA A 57 -2.76 -26.15 -18.81
CA ALA A 57 -4.05 -26.84 -18.81
C ALA A 57 -5.24 -25.89 -18.93
N PHE A 58 -5.10 -24.63 -18.43
CA PHE A 58 -6.09 -23.56 -18.59
C PHE A 58 -5.84 -22.67 -19.82
N GLY A 59 -4.94 -23.07 -20.74
CA GLY A 59 -4.66 -22.34 -21.96
C GLY A 59 -3.81 -21.08 -21.76
N THR A 60 -3.17 -20.90 -20.60
CA THR A 60 -2.33 -19.74 -20.28
C THR A 60 -0.91 -20.20 -19.95
N ARG A 61 0.10 -19.53 -20.55
CA ARG A 61 1.51 -19.78 -20.21
C ARG A 61 2.07 -18.74 -19.23
N ILE A 62 1.20 -17.93 -18.65
CA ILE A 62 1.57 -16.81 -17.78
C ILE A 62 2.29 -17.31 -16.52
N ALA A 63 1.81 -18.41 -15.93
CA ALA A 63 2.38 -19.03 -14.73
C ALA A 63 3.78 -19.67 -14.95
N CYS A 64 4.27 -19.72 -16.20
CA CYS A 64 5.59 -20.24 -16.53
C CYS A 64 6.72 -19.19 -16.40
N PHE A 65 6.40 -17.93 -16.17
CA PHE A 65 7.38 -16.84 -16.13
C PHE A 65 7.70 -16.43 -14.70
N ASP A 66 8.97 -16.38 -14.34
CA ASP A 66 9.43 -16.00 -12.99
C ASP A 66 9.01 -14.58 -12.60
N PHE A 67 9.07 -13.63 -13.56
CA PHE A 67 8.65 -12.25 -13.31
C PHE A 67 7.19 -12.14 -12.88
N MET A 68 6.35 -13.09 -13.28
CA MET A 68 4.95 -13.16 -12.91
C MET A 68 4.77 -13.47 -11.42
N TRP A 69 5.53 -14.43 -10.90
CA TRP A 69 5.52 -14.79 -9.49
C TRP A 69 6.09 -13.68 -8.62
N ASN A 70 7.13 -13.00 -9.14
CA ASN A 70 7.68 -11.82 -8.51
C ASN A 70 6.64 -10.69 -8.41
N ALA A 71 5.90 -10.45 -9.50
CA ALA A 71 4.82 -9.46 -9.54
C ALA A 71 3.67 -9.80 -8.58
N LEU A 72 3.23 -11.05 -8.57
CA LEU A 72 2.19 -11.52 -7.65
C LEU A 72 2.64 -11.38 -6.19
N THR A 73 3.89 -11.72 -5.89
CA THR A 73 4.46 -11.63 -4.55
C THR A 73 4.49 -10.18 -4.05
N VAL A 74 5.02 -9.25 -4.86
CA VAL A 74 5.05 -7.84 -4.48
C VAL A 74 3.64 -7.27 -4.40
N GLY A 75 2.77 -7.63 -5.35
CA GLY A 75 1.37 -7.23 -5.34
C GLY A 75 0.65 -7.67 -4.06
N ALA A 76 0.80 -8.95 -3.67
CA ALA A 76 0.22 -9.48 -2.44
C ALA A 76 0.75 -8.74 -1.20
N PHE A 77 2.05 -8.48 -1.12
CA PHE A 77 2.57 -7.69 0.00
C PHE A 77 2.02 -6.28 0.06
N VAL A 78 1.87 -5.60 -1.08
CA VAL A 78 1.26 -4.27 -1.12
C VAL A 78 -0.22 -4.32 -0.83
N GLY A 79 -0.95 -5.33 -1.34
CA GLY A 79 -2.35 -5.60 -1.04
C GLY A 79 -2.61 -5.88 0.44
N LEU A 80 -1.61 -6.38 1.17
CA LEU A 80 -1.66 -6.57 2.61
C LEU A 80 -1.26 -5.31 3.38
N VAL A 81 -0.04 -4.81 3.13
CA VAL A 81 0.59 -3.78 3.96
C VAL A 81 -0.01 -2.40 3.71
N GLY A 82 -0.37 -2.09 2.45
CA GLY A 82 -1.05 -0.85 2.09
C GLY A 82 -2.31 -0.65 2.92
N PRO A 83 -3.31 -1.55 2.86
CA PRO A 83 -4.51 -1.46 3.67
C PRO A 83 -4.28 -1.51 5.19
N VAL A 84 -3.30 -2.28 5.67
CA VAL A 84 -2.98 -2.34 7.11
C VAL A 84 -2.51 -0.97 7.63
N VAL A 85 -1.55 -0.34 6.96
CA VAL A 85 -1.08 1.01 7.32
C VAL A 85 -2.15 2.04 6.99
N GLY A 86 -2.78 1.93 5.82
CA GLY A 86 -3.82 2.80 5.33
C GLY A 86 -5.01 2.91 6.28
N THR A 87 -5.37 1.82 6.98
CA THR A 87 -6.45 1.87 7.97
C THR A 87 -6.12 2.88 9.07
N PHE A 88 -4.91 2.92 9.60
CA PHE A 88 -4.54 3.93 10.60
C PHE A 88 -4.48 5.33 9.99
N VAL A 89 -3.97 5.47 8.78
CA VAL A 89 -3.90 6.76 8.05
C VAL A 89 -5.28 7.34 7.81
N VAL A 90 -6.23 6.54 7.29
CA VAL A 90 -7.60 6.99 6.97
C VAL A 90 -8.40 7.31 8.23
N TYR A 91 -8.31 6.47 9.28
CA TYR A 91 -9.02 6.72 10.54
C TYR A 91 -8.46 7.90 11.35
N ARG A 92 -7.27 8.40 10.99
CA ARG A 92 -6.69 9.63 11.52
C ARG A 92 -6.96 10.85 10.64
N GLU A 93 -7.80 10.71 9.61
CA GLU A 93 -8.12 11.78 8.66
C GLU A 93 -6.90 12.30 7.89
N MET A 94 -5.86 11.44 7.71
CA MET A 94 -4.61 11.77 7.02
C MET A 94 -4.54 11.10 5.63
N ALA A 95 -5.67 10.88 4.96
CA ALA A 95 -5.73 10.09 3.72
C ALA A 95 -4.77 10.58 2.61
N LEU A 96 -4.58 11.90 2.48
CA LEU A 96 -3.71 12.51 1.46
C LEU A 96 -2.22 12.43 1.79
N ILE A 97 -1.84 12.06 3.03
CA ILE A 97 -0.41 12.02 3.41
C ILE A 97 0.35 10.95 2.63
N GLY A 98 -0.30 9.83 2.30
CA GLY A 98 0.30 8.77 1.49
C GLY A 98 0.69 9.25 0.09
N GLU A 99 -0.18 10.03 -0.55
CA GLU A 99 0.06 10.63 -1.85
C GLU A 99 1.16 11.68 -1.79
N THR A 100 1.15 12.53 -0.76
CA THR A 100 2.21 13.53 -0.54
C THR A 100 3.58 12.90 -0.35
N ILE A 101 3.66 11.84 0.45
CA ILE A 101 4.88 11.06 0.66
C ILE A 101 5.35 10.44 -0.66
N ALA A 102 4.42 9.92 -1.46
CA ALA A 102 4.73 9.32 -2.75
C ALA A 102 5.30 10.34 -3.76
N HIS A 103 4.73 11.54 -3.82
CA HIS A 103 5.26 12.62 -4.66
C HIS A 103 6.59 13.18 -4.15
N ALA A 104 6.78 13.26 -2.83
CA ALA A 104 8.08 13.62 -2.25
C ALA A 104 9.14 12.56 -2.54
N ALA A 105 8.79 11.28 -2.47
CA ALA A 105 9.67 10.17 -2.85
C ALA A 105 10.05 10.23 -4.33
N PHE A 106 9.12 10.57 -5.20
CA PHE A 106 9.37 10.78 -6.62
C PHE A 106 10.38 11.91 -6.87
N ALA A 107 10.23 13.06 -6.18
CA ALA A 107 11.23 14.13 -6.22
C ALA A 107 12.62 13.64 -5.75
N GLY A 108 12.65 12.76 -4.76
CA GLY A 108 13.87 12.13 -4.28
C GLY A 108 14.53 11.21 -5.30
N VAL A 109 13.75 10.43 -6.04
CA VAL A 109 14.26 9.63 -7.16
C VAL A 109 14.85 10.55 -8.22
N ALA A 110 14.15 11.61 -8.60
CA ALA A 110 14.62 12.60 -9.57
C ALA A 110 15.93 13.26 -9.11
N LEU A 111 16.02 13.67 -7.86
CA LEU A 111 17.24 14.21 -7.27
C LEU A 111 18.38 13.16 -7.27
N GLY A 112 18.05 11.93 -6.89
CA GLY A 112 18.99 10.82 -6.87
C GLY A 112 19.56 10.52 -8.26
N THR A 113 18.73 10.49 -9.30
CA THR A 113 19.19 10.28 -10.69
C THR A 113 20.11 11.41 -11.16
N LEU A 114 19.80 12.66 -10.81
CA LEU A 114 20.64 13.81 -11.15
C LEU A 114 22.02 13.74 -10.44
N VAL A 115 22.03 13.47 -9.14
CA VAL A 115 23.26 13.42 -8.33
C VAL A 115 24.11 12.20 -8.67
N LEU A 116 23.48 11.02 -8.81
CA LEU A 116 24.20 9.77 -9.06
C LEU A 116 24.60 9.59 -10.52
N GLY A 117 23.85 10.16 -11.46
CA GLY A 117 24.26 10.26 -12.85
C GLY A 117 25.57 11.03 -12.99
N ALA A 118 25.78 12.03 -12.14
CA ALA A 118 27.04 12.79 -12.07
C ALA A 118 28.18 12.03 -11.36
N VAL A 119 27.87 11.06 -10.47
CA VAL A 119 28.87 10.42 -9.57
C VAL A 119 29.03 8.91 -9.84
N GLY A 120 28.16 8.30 -10.66
CA GLY A 120 28.28 6.88 -11.04
C GLY A 120 27.93 5.85 -9.93
N TRP A 121 27.16 6.21 -8.95
CA TRP A 121 26.90 5.38 -7.77
C TRP A 121 25.47 4.79 -7.75
N ASN A 122 25.34 3.48 -7.97
CA ASN A 122 24.04 2.78 -8.13
C ASN A 122 23.31 2.40 -6.81
N ALA A 123 23.83 2.71 -5.63
CA ALA A 123 23.33 2.09 -4.40
C ALA A 123 22.19 2.85 -3.70
N THR A 124 21.69 4.01 -4.21
CA THR A 124 21.09 4.97 -3.30
C THR A 124 19.82 5.69 -3.76
N LEU A 125 19.23 5.35 -4.89
CA LEU A 125 17.93 5.94 -5.32
C LEU A 125 16.84 5.71 -4.25
N PHE A 126 16.82 4.52 -3.65
CA PHE A 126 15.91 4.20 -2.55
C PHE A 126 16.16 5.09 -1.32
N ALA A 127 17.43 5.36 -0.98
CA ALA A 127 17.76 6.23 0.15
C ALA A 127 17.36 7.69 -0.12
N PHE A 128 17.60 8.21 -1.33
CA PHE A 128 17.15 9.54 -1.73
C PHE A 128 15.61 9.64 -1.66
N ALA A 129 14.90 8.66 -2.21
CA ALA A 129 13.45 8.60 -2.15
C ALA A 129 12.93 8.56 -0.71
N LEU A 130 13.56 7.77 0.17
CA LEU A 130 13.13 7.66 1.56
C LEU A 130 13.40 8.94 2.35
N VAL A 131 14.57 9.54 2.17
CA VAL A 131 14.92 10.81 2.84
C VAL A 131 13.95 11.92 2.42
N THR A 132 13.70 12.07 1.13
CA THR A 132 12.77 13.11 0.63
C THR A 132 11.32 12.82 1.00
N ALA A 133 10.91 11.55 1.07
CA ALA A 133 9.62 11.14 1.60
C ALA A 133 9.43 11.59 3.06
N VAL A 134 10.44 11.36 3.90
CA VAL A 134 10.44 11.80 5.30
C VAL A 134 10.48 13.34 5.39
N VAL A 135 11.28 14.00 4.58
CA VAL A 135 11.32 15.48 4.51
C VAL A 135 9.97 16.04 4.09
N GLY A 136 9.30 15.44 3.10
CA GLY A 136 7.94 15.81 2.69
C GLY A 136 6.93 15.67 3.82
N ALA A 137 6.96 14.54 4.53
CA ALA A 137 6.07 14.30 5.67
C ALA A 137 6.30 15.29 6.82
N VAL A 138 7.57 15.57 7.16
CA VAL A 138 7.93 16.62 8.15
C VAL A 138 7.54 17.99 7.64
N GLY A 139 7.67 18.26 6.34
CA GLY A 139 7.25 19.51 5.71
C GLY A 139 5.75 19.78 5.89
N VAL A 140 4.89 18.75 5.68
CA VAL A 140 3.46 18.84 5.96
C VAL A 140 3.21 19.23 7.41
N GLN A 141 3.83 18.50 8.34
CA GLN A 141 3.65 18.74 9.78
C GLN A 141 4.08 20.17 10.17
N ARG A 142 5.26 20.59 9.73
CA ARG A 142 5.77 21.94 10.02
C ARG A 142 4.89 23.03 9.42
N LEU A 143 4.42 22.83 8.19
CA LEU A 143 3.55 23.79 7.55
C LEU A 143 2.20 23.89 8.29
N ALA A 144 1.63 22.78 8.72
CA ALA A 144 0.40 22.74 9.51
C ALA A 144 0.55 23.42 10.89
N GLU A 145 1.74 23.30 11.52
CA GLU A 145 2.02 23.93 12.82
C GLU A 145 2.27 25.45 12.74
N HIS A 146 2.78 25.97 11.61
CA HIS A 146 3.23 27.35 11.47
C HIS A 146 2.33 28.22 10.60
N THR A 147 1.26 27.66 10.06
CA THR A 147 0.30 28.42 9.26
C THR A 147 -1.11 28.27 9.82
N ASP A 148 -1.91 29.32 9.69
CA ASP A 148 -3.34 29.26 10.01
C ASP A 148 -4.16 28.53 8.94
N ALA A 149 -3.48 27.90 7.97
CA ALA A 149 -4.10 27.10 6.92
C ALA A 149 -4.62 25.78 7.52
N GLY A 150 -5.92 25.71 7.72
CA GLY A 150 -6.57 24.52 8.27
C GLY A 150 -6.71 23.37 7.27
N GLY A 151 -6.91 22.17 7.80
CA GLY A 151 -7.28 20.99 7.03
C GLY A 151 -6.19 20.47 6.07
N ASP A 152 -6.57 20.22 4.83
CA ASP A 152 -5.72 19.59 3.81
C ASP A 152 -4.81 20.58 3.03
N VAL A 153 -4.85 21.87 3.34
CA VAL A 153 -4.08 22.89 2.60
C VAL A 153 -2.56 22.67 2.71
N PRO A 154 -1.96 22.44 3.89
CA PRO A 154 -0.54 22.13 4.00
C PRO A 154 -0.13 20.87 3.21
N VAL A 155 -0.99 19.86 3.22
CA VAL A 155 -0.78 18.59 2.50
C VAL A 155 -0.76 18.86 1.00
N ALA A 156 -1.73 19.62 0.47
CA ALA A 156 -1.81 19.95 -0.94
C ALA A 156 -0.63 20.80 -1.44
N ILE A 157 -0.14 21.74 -0.62
CA ILE A 157 1.03 22.57 -0.95
C ILE A 157 2.29 21.71 -1.06
N VAL A 158 2.55 20.82 -0.08
CA VAL A 158 3.72 19.96 -0.10
C VAL A 158 3.63 18.93 -1.23
N LEU A 159 2.43 18.40 -1.50
CA LEU A 159 2.18 17.49 -2.61
C LEU A 159 2.51 18.14 -3.95
N ALA A 160 1.90 19.27 -4.24
CA ALA A 160 2.11 19.98 -5.51
C ALA A 160 3.56 20.48 -5.65
N GLY A 161 4.14 20.99 -4.56
CA GLY A 161 5.51 21.50 -4.54
C GLY A 161 6.54 20.38 -4.77
N SER A 162 6.39 19.23 -4.10
CA SER A 162 7.32 18.11 -4.28
C SER A 162 7.20 17.50 -5.68
N PHE A 163 6.00 17.39 -6.23
CA PHE A 163 5.82 16.94 -7.61
C PHE A 163 6.48 17.89 -8.61
N ALA A 164 6.24 19.20 -8.46
CA ALA A 164 6.84 20.21 -9.34
C ALA A 164 8.38 20.19 -9.26
N VAL A 165 8.94 20.09 -8.06
CA VAL A 165 10.40 19.94 -7.87
C VAL A 165 10.90 18.68 -8.57
N GLY A 166 10.21 17.56 -8.43
CA GLY A 166 10.56 16.31 -9.12
C GLY A 166 10.62 16.50 -10.63
N VAL A 167 9.59 17.08 -11.23
CA VAL A 167 9.54 17.34 -12.69
C VAL A 167 10.68 18.26 -13.15
N VAL A 168 10.92 19.35 -12.44
CA VAL A 168 12.02 20.30 -12.77
C VAL A 168 13.39 19.61 -12.69
N LEU A 169 13.62 18.80 -11.65
CA LEU A 169 14.89 18.06 -11.51
C LEU A 169 15.12 17.08 -12.67
N LEU A 170 14.05 16.52 -13.22
CA LEU A 170 14.12 15.62 -14.36
C LEU A 170 14.49 16.33 -15.65
N ASP A 171 13.88 17.48 -15.90
CA ASP A 171 14.20 18.31 -17.08
C ASP A 171 15.65 18.78 -17.03
N LEU A 172 16.16 19.12 -15.84
CA LEU A 172 17.57 19.47 -15.63
C LEU A 172 18.54 18.30 -15.87
N GLY A 173 18.10 17.07 -15.66
CA GLY A 173 18.88 15.84 -15.88
C GLY A 173 19.08 15.43 -17.34
N GLY A 174 18.57 16.20 -18.30
CA GLY A 174 18.87 16.05 -19.75
C GLY A 174 18.14 14.91 -20.45
N GLY A 175 16.93 14.55 -20.01
CA GLY A 175 16.02 13.66 -20.78
C GLY A 175 16.35 12.17 -20.77
N PHE A 176 17.53 11.73 -20.34
CA PHE A 176 17.87 10.31 -20.21
C PHE A 176 17.07 9.59 -19.11
N ALA A 177 16.54 10.36 -18.17
CA ALA A 177 15.75 9.87 -17.05
C ALA A 177 14.27 9.59 -17.40
N THR A 178 13.78 10.01 -18.56
CA THR A 178 12.34 9.97 -18.89
C THR A 178 11.78 8.54 -19.03
N VAL A 179 12.59 7.58 -19.46
CA VAL A 179 12.16 6.19 -19.63
C VAL A 179 12.04 5.47 -18.26
N GLU A 180 12.98 5.71 -17.35
CA GLU A 180 12.92 5.09 -16.00
C GLU A 180 11.85 5.70 -15.11
N ILE A 181 11.50 6.97 -15.31
CA ILE A 181 10.52 7.68 -14.52
C ILE A 181 9.09 7.21 -14.76
N GLY A 182 8.78 6.87 -16.00
CA GLY A 182 7.51 6.23 -16.31
C GLY A 182 7.26 4.98 -15.47
N SER A 183 8.30 4.22 -15.15
CA SER A 183 8.19 3.05 -14.27
C SER A 183 7.89 3.42 -12.82
N TYR A 184 8.43 4.51 -12.28
CA TYR A 184 8.12 4.97 -10.93
C TYR A 184 6.71 5.54 -10.81
N LEU A 185 6.19 6.21 -11.84
CA LEU A 185 4.83 6.77 -11.81
C LEU A 185 3.75 5.71 -12.03
N PHE A 186 3.94 4.85 -13.02
CA PHE A 186 2.92 3.90 -13.48
C PHE A 186 3.20 2.45 -13.10
N GLY A 187 4.39 2.17 -12.57
CA GLY A 187 4.89 0.84 -12.30
C GLY A 187 5.34 0.10 -13.56
N ASP A 188 6.29 -0.79 -13.38
CA ASP A 188 6.72 -1.73 -14.42
C ASP A 188 7.06 -3.07 -13.76
N VAL A 189 6.14 -4.00 -13.91
CA VAL A 189 6.27 -5.33 -13.33
C VAL A 189 7.36 -6.15 -14.02
N SER A 190 7.69 -5.84 -15.28
CA SER A 190 8.67 -6.58 -16.07
C SER A 190 10.11 -6.40 -15.57
N ILE A 191 10.37 -5.32 -14.81
CA ILE A 191 11.69 -5.03 -14.22
C ILE A 191 11.86 -5.58 -12.78
N THR A 192 10.92 -6.40 -12.32
CA THR A 192 10.96 -6.95 -10.95
C THR A 192 12.01 -8.05 -10.86
N ASP A 193 13.15 -7.74 -10.25
CA ASP A 193 14.21 -8.67 -9.94
C ASP A 193 14.03 -9.32 -8.55
N ASP A 194 14.66 -10.46 -8.31
CA ASP A 194 14.58 -11.21 -7.04
C ASP A 194 15.08 -10.38 -5.85
N ARG A 195 15.97 -9.42 -6.07
CA ARG A 195 16.46 -8.53 -5.02
C ARG A 195 15.36 -7.58 -4.57
N SER A 196 14.63 -6.99 -5.50
CA SER A 196 13.51 -6.11 -5.22
C SER A 196 12.39 -6.85 -4.48
N VAL A 197 12.10 -8.09 -4.88
CA VAL A 197 11.11 -8.95 -4.19
C VAL A 197 11.54 -9.23 -2.75
N ARG A 198 12.81 -9.60 -2.52
CA ARG A 198 13.33 -9.84 -1.17
C ARG A 198 13.27 -8.61 -0.28
N VAL A 199 13.68 -7.44 -0.81
CA VAL A 199 13.61 -6.17 -0.08
C VAL A 199 12.15 -5.87 0.29
N MET A 200 11.22 -5.99 -0.66
CA MET A 200 9.80 -5.73 -0.40
C MET A 200 9.22 -6.71 0.62
N THR A 201 9.58 -7.99 0.56
CA THR A 201 9.19 -9.00 1.54
C THR A 201 9.66 -8.62 2.95
N LEU A 202 10.94 -8.27 3.12
CA LEU A 202 11.50 -7.87 4.41
C LEU A 202 10.85 -6.59 4.94
N VAL A 203 10.66 -5.59 4.08
CA VAL A 203 9.97 -4.34 4.41
C VAL A 203 8.56 -4.63 4.91
N SER A 204 7.80 -5.42 4.16
CA SER A 204 6.42 -5.75 4.49
C SER A 204 6.30 -6.50 5.80
N LEU A 205 7.15 -7.50 6.03
CA LEU A 205 7.20 -8.23 7.29
C LEU A 205 7.57 -7.31 8.46
N GLY A 206 8.55 -6.42 8.27
CA GLY A 206 8.94 -5.43 9.27
C GLY A 206 7.80 -4.48 9.62
N VAL A 207 7.08 -3.97 8.63
CA VAL A 207 5.93 -3.08 8.85
C VAL A 207 4.79 -3.83 9.56
N VAL A 208 4.43 -5.03 9.10
CA VAL A 208 3.39 -5.84 9.76
C VAL A 208 3.78 -6.17 11.20
N ALA A 209 5.03 -6.56 11.47
CA ALA A 209 5.52 -6.85 12.81
C ALA A 209 5.45 -5.59 13.70
N THR A 210 5.87 -4.44 13.19
CA THR A 210 5.83 -3.17 13.92
C THR A 210 4.40 -2.73 14.24
N VAL A 211 3.50 -2.78 13.25
CA VAL A 211 2.09 -2.43 13.44
C VAL A 211 1.41 -3.41 14.40
N THR A 212 1.68 -4.70 14.31
CA THR A 212 1.10 -5.69 15.23
C THR A 212 1.63 -5.54 16.66
N ALA A 213 2.91 -5.27 16.84
CA ALA A 213 3.51 -5.03 18.15
C ALA A 213 2.96 -3.75 18.80
N ALA A 214 2.76 -2.70 18.03
CA ALA A 214 2.23 -1.41 18.49
C ALA A 214 0.70 -1.28 18.36
N TYR A 215 -0.01 -2.33 17.98
CA TYR A 215 -1.44 -2.28 17.59
C TYR A 215 -2.33 -1.60 18.64
N LYS A 216 -2.16 -1.97 19.90
CA LYS A 216 -3.00 -1.42 21.00
C LYS A 216 -2.76 0.07 21.21
N GLN A 217 -1.50 0.47 21.19
CA GLN A 217 -1.08 1.86 21.36
C GLN A 217 -1.51 2.71 20.15
N LEU A 218 -1.29 2.19 18.94
CA LEU A 218 -1.74 2.83 17.70
C LEU A 218 -3.25 3.03 17.68
N LEU A 219 -4.01 2.01 18.11
CA LEU A 219 -5.46 2.09 18.19
C LEU A 219 -5.88 3.19 19.19
N PHE A 220 -5.27 3.22 20.36
CA PHE A 220 -5.59 4.20 21.40
C PHE A 220 -5.27 5.63 20.93
N VAL A 221 -4.09 5.85 20.35
CA VAL A 221 -3.69 7.16 19.81
C VAL A 221 -4.58 7.57 18.63
N THR A 222 -5.05 6.63 17.81
CA THR A 222 -5.91 6.92 16.67
C THR A 222 -7.28 7.44 17.08
N PHE A 223 -7.90 6.90 18.14
CA PHE A 223 -9.25 7.28 18.56
C PHE A 223 -9.29 8.39 19.62
N ASP A 224 -8.30 8.45 20.49
CA ASP A 224 -8.25 9.50 21.52
C ASP A 224 -6.80 9.89 21.85
N PRO A 225 -6.21 10.79 21.02
CA PRO A 225 -4.84 11.26 21.23
C PRO A 225 -4.68 12.06 22.54
N ARG A 226 -5.76 12.67 23.05
CA ARG A 226 -5.71 13.43 24.30
C ARG A 226 -5.63 12.51 25.50
N ALA A 227 -6.50 11.50 25.57
CA ALA A 227 -6.46 10.49 26.62
C ALA A 227 -5.16 9.67 26.57
N ALA A 228 -4.63 9.38 25.35
CA ALA A 228 -3.35 8.70 25.19
C ALA A 228 -2.19 9.48 25.82
N ARG A 229 -2.15 10.81 25.66
CA ARG A 229 -1.14 11.68 26.32
C ARG A 229 -1.28 11.65 27.84
N VAL A 230 -2.50 11.73 28.36
CA VAL A 230 -2.75 11.64 29.81
C VAL A 230 -2.32 10.28 30.35
N ALA A 231 -2.49 9.21 29.57
CA ALA A 231 -2.03 7.87 29.93
C ALA A 231 -0.51 7.67 29.79
N GLY A 232 0.27 8.72 29.45
CA GLY A 232 1.72 8.68 29.36
C GLY A 232 2.25 8.16 28.02
N LEU A 233 1.43 8.01 26.99
CA LEU A 233 1.89 7.65 25.66
C LEU A 233 2.41 8.89 24.91
N ASP A 234 3.57 8.71 24.26
CA ASP A 234 4.13 9.72 23.40
C ASP A 234 3.46 9.66 22.02
N VAL A 235 2.40 10.45 21.84
CA VAL A 235 1.59 10.50 20.61
C VAL A 235 2.46 10.79 19.39
N SER A 236 3.45 11.69 19.52
CA SER A 236 4.32 12.07 18.40
C SER A 236 5.14 10.88 17.87
N ARG A 237 5.59 9.96 18.75
CA ARG A 237 6.29 8.75 18.32
C ARG A 237 5.39 7.81 17.54
N TYR A 238 4.12 7.65 17.93
CA TYR A 238 3.18 6.79 17.20
C TYR A 238 2.73 7.42 15.89
N ASP A 239 2.65 8.76 15.83
CA ASP A 239 2.41 9.48 14.57
C ASP A 239 3.60 9.31 13.62
N ALA A 240 4.82 9.51 14.10
CA ALA A 240 6.03 9.27 13.34
C ALA A 240 6.17 7.80 12.87
N LEU A 241 5.70 6.84 13.66
CA LEU A 241 5.68 5.42 13.29
C LEU A 241 4.73 5.15 12.12
N VAL A 242 3.50 5.70 12.15
CA VAL A 242 2.54 5.53 11.03
C VAL A 242 3.06 6.20 9.78
N VAL A 243 3.56 7.44 9.88
CA VAL A 243 4.13 8.18 8.75
C VAL A 243 5.36 7.47 8.19
N GLY A 244 6.26 7.00 9.06
CA GLY A 244 7.44 6.23 8.67
C GLY A 244 7.09 4.91 7.99
N ALA A 245 6.14 4.16 8.54
CA ALA A 245 5.62 2.94 7.91
C ALA A 245 5.03 3.24 6.52
N THR A 246 4.24 4.31 6.39
CA THR A 246 3.71 4.77 5.11
C THR A 246 4.83 5.08 4.11
N ALA A 247 5.85 5.84 4.53
CA ALA A 247 6.98 6.20 3.68
C ALA A 247 7.75 4.96 3.19
N VAL A 248 8.03 4.02 4.08
CA VAL A 248 8.74 2.78 3.74
C VAL A 248 7.94 1.91 2.78
N VAL A 249 6.62 1.78 2.98
CA VAL A 249 5.73 1.04 2.06
C VAL A 249 5.67 1.72 0.70
N VAL A 250 5.49 3.03 0.67
CA VAL A 250 5.40 3.81 -0.58
C VAL A 250 6.71 3.68 -1.37
N VAL A 251 7.85 3.99 -0.74
CA VAL A 251 9.15 3.96 -1.41
C VAL A 251 9.54 2.54 -1.85
N GLY A 252 9.22 1.53 -1.02
CA GLY A 252 9.52 0.12 -1.32
C GLY A 252 8.77 -0.42 -2.53
N SER A 253 7.55 0.05 -2.76
CA SER A 253 6.66 -0.50 -3.79
C SER A 253 6.52 0.37 -5.05
N MET A 254 6.88 1.68 -4.98
CA MET A 254 6.60 2.62 -6.06
C MET A 254 7.27 2.27 -7.39
N ARG A 255 8.47 1.66 -7.38
CA ARG A 255 9.18 1.28 -8.61
C ARG A 255 8.47 0.17 -9.38
N ILE A 256 7.89 -0.79 -8.66
CA ILE A 256 7.27 -1.99 -9.24
C ILE A 256 5.82 -1.72 -9.63
N LEU A 257 5.07 -1.09 -8.72
CA LEU A 257 3.63 -0.91 -8.86
C LEU A 257 3.22 0.53 -9.23
N GLY A 258 4.13 1.48 -9.11
CA GLY A 258 3.89 2.90 -9.40
C GLY A 258 3.34 3.68 -8.21
N VAL A 259 3.67 4.98 -8.18
CA VAL A 259 3.22 5.93 -7.15
C VAL A 259 1.69 5.98 -7.04
N ILE A 260 1.00 6.02 -8.18
CA ILE A 260 -0.46 6.12 -8.26
C ILE A 260 -1.15 4.92 -7.59
N LEU A 261 -0.66 3.71 -7.88
CA LEU A 261 -1.24 2.52 -7.27
C LEU A 261 -1.01 2.47 -5.77
N VAL A 262 0.20 2.78 -5.32
CA VAL A 262 0.54 2.66 -3.90
C VAL A 262 -0.28 3.64 -3.06
N ALA A 263 -0.44 4.88 -3.53
CA ALA A 263 -1.30 5.87 -2.87
C ALA A 263 -2.78 5.41 -2.83
N ALA A 264 -3.28 4.86 -3.94
CA ALA A 264 -4.64 4.31 -3.99
C ALA A 264 -4.84 3.12 -3.03
N MET A 265 -3.85 2.22 -2.90
CA MET A 265 -3.93 1.04 -2.03
C MET A 265 -3.92 1.38 -0.53
N LEU A 266 -3.43 2.55 -0.15
CA LEU A 266 -3.53 3.05 1.22
C LEU A 266 -4.95 3.51 1.58
N VAL A 267 -5.73 4.00 0.62
CA VAL A 267 -7.00 4.68 0.87
C VAL A 267 -8.21 3.88 0.39
N VAL A 268 -8.22 3.46 -0.88
CA VAL A 268 -9.42 2.91 -1.52
C VAL A 268 -9.90 1.61 -0.87
N PRO A 269 -9.04 0.62 -0.54
CA PRO A 269 -9.49 -0.59 0.14
C PRO A 269 -10.08 -0.32 1.53
N VAL A 270 -9.51 0.66 2.26
CA VAL A 270 -10.01 1.06 3.57
C VAL A 270 -11.36 1.76 3.46
N ALA A 271 -11.50 2.67 2.51
CA ALA A 271 -12.76 3.35 2.23
C ALA A 271 -13.86 2.35 1.83
N ALA A 272 -13.52 1.36 1.00
CA ALA A 272 -14.46 0.30 0.59
C ALA A 272 -14.89 -0.57 1.78
N ALA A 273 -13.96 -1.03 2.59
CA ALA A 273 -14.24 -1.81 3.78
C ALA A 273 -15.05 -1.00 4.80
N GLY A 274 -14.78 0.29 4.96
CA GLY A 274 -15.47 1.20 5.86
C GLY A 274 -16.97 1.32 5.58
N GLN A 275 -17.41 1.16 4.31
CA GLN A 275 -18.84 1.20 3.95
C GLN A 275 -19.66 0.07 4.59
N VAL A 276 -19.03 -1.08 4.85
CA VAL A 276 -19.70 -2.28 5.36
C VAL A 276 -19.23 -2.70 6.75
N ALA A 277 -18.10 -2.15 7.21
CA ALA A 277 -17.51 -2.47 8.49
C ALA A 277 -18.25 -1.75 9.64
N ARG A 278 -18.36 -2.44 10.79
CA ARG A 278 -18.97 -1.89 12.01
C ARG A 278 -17.99 -1.72 13.16
N SER A 279 -16.75 -2.03 12.95
CA SER A 279 -15.70 -1.90 13.95
C SER A 279 -14.35 -1.75 13.22
N PHE A 280 -13.39 -1.12 13.91
CA PHE A 280 -12.04 -0.95 13.37
C PHE A 280 -11.40 -2.28 12.94
N ARG A 281 -11.52 -3.34 13.73
CA ARG A 281 -11.02 -4.67 13.35
C ARG A 281 -11.67 -5.19 12.07
N SER A 282 -12.99 -5.05 11.95
CA SER A 282 -13.70 -5.46 10.75
C SER A 282 -13.28 -4.63 9.53
N ALA A 283 -13.03 -3.33 9.71
CA ALA A 283 -12.49 -2.47 8.66
C ALA A 283 -11.08 -2.90 8.26
N LEU A 284 -10.20 -3.18 9.23
CA LEU A 284 -8.83 -3.62 8.98
C LEU A 284 -8.78 -4.92 8.17
N TYR A 285 -9.49 -5.96 8.60
CA TYR A 285 -9.52 -7.24 7.85
C TYR A 285 -10.23 -7.10 6.50
N GLY A 286 -11.33 -6.35 6.47
CA GLY A 286 -12.04 -6.07 5.23
C GLY A 286 -11.18 -5.31 4.22
N SER A 287 -10.40 -4.33 4.66
CA SER A 287 -9.52 -3.57 3.79
C SER A 287 -8.39 -4.44 3.19
N VAL A 288 -7.84 -5.38 3.95
CA VAL A 288 -6.88 -6.35 3.44
C VAL A 288 -7.52 -7.26 2.39
N LEU A 289 -8.73 -7.79 2.64
CA LEU A 289 -9.44 -8.61 1.65
C LEU A 289 -9.72 -7.84 0.35
N VAL A 290 -10.15 -6.59 0.46
CA VAL A 290 -10.37 -5.71 -0.71
C VAL A 290 -9.05 -5.46 -1.43
N GLY A 291 -7.98 -5.16 -0.70
CA GLY A 291 -6.65 -4.94 -1.25
C GLY A 291 -6.12 -6.13 -2.04
N GLU A 292 -6.15 -7.31 -1.43
CA GLU A 292 -5.73 -8.56 -2.08
C GLU A 292 -6.59 -8.87 -3.31
N THR A 293 -7.92 -8.74 -3.18
CA THR A 293 -8.84 -8.98 -4.30
C THR A 293 -8.56 -8.01 -5.45
N ALA A 294 -8.32 -6.74 -5.15
CA ALA A 294 -8.00 -5.72 -6.16
C ALA A 294 -6.69 -6.02 -6.87
N VAL A 295 -5.66 -6.46 -6.13
CA VAL A 295 -4.36 -6.82 -6.70
C VAL A 295 -4.49 -8.03 -7.64
N PHE A 296 -5.05 -9.14 -7.17
CA PHE A 296 -5.12 -10.36 -7.98
C PHE A 296 -6.04 -10.17 -9.20
N ALA A 297 -7.22 -9.56 -9.03
CA ALA A 297 -8.13 -9.31 -10.14
C ALA A 297 -7.57 -8.25 -11.10
N GLY A 298 -6.91 -7.22 -10.59
CA GLY A 298 -6.28 -6.18 -11.40
C GLY A 298 -5.09 -6.70 -12.21
N LEU A 299 -4.24 -7.56 -11.63
CA LEU A 299 -3.16 -8.24 -12.36
C LEU A 299 -3.72 -9.17 -13.43
N ALA A 300 -4.75 -9.96 -13.12
CA ALA A 300 -5.41 -10.81 -14.11
C ALA A 300 -5.98 -9.99 -15.27
N LEU A 301 -6.62 -8.84 -14.97
CA LEU A 301 -7.12 -7.91 -15.98
C LEU A 301 -5.99 -7.33 -16.83
N ALA A 302 -4.90 -6.88 -16.18
CA ALA A 302 -3.74 -6.31 -16.85
C ALA A 302 -3.14 -7.28 -17.87
N TRP A 303 -3.01 -8.54 -17.49
CA TRP A 303 -2.47 -9.57 -18.36
C TRP A 303 -3.41 -9.96 -19.50
N SER A 304 -4.71 -10.02 -19.23
CA SER A 304 -5.70 -10.38 -20.24
C SER A 304 -5.82 -9.34 -21.36
N TYR A 305 -5.64 -8.05 -21.00
CA TYR A 305 -5.82 -6.94 -21.94
C TYR A 305 -4.53 -6.21 -22.34
N GLY A 306 -3.38 -6.65 -21.80
CA GLY A 306 -2.10 -6.02 -22.11
C GLY A 306 -1.97 -4.57 -21.61
N VAL A 307 -2.67 -4.22 -20.52
CA VAL A 307 -2.63 -2.88 -19.93
C VAL A 307 -1.68 -2.83 -18.73
N ARG A 308 -1.30 -1.62 -18.30
CA ARG A 308 -0.39 -1.43 -17.17
C ARG A 308 -1.03 -1.92 -15.87
N PRO A 309 -0.35 -2.76 -15.06
CA PRO A 309 -0.89 -3.37 -13.85
C PRO A 309 -1.38 -2.36 -12.82
N GLY A 310 -0.62 -1.29 -12.58
CA GLY A 310 -0.97 -0.26 -11.60
C GLY A 310 -2.36 0.33 -11.86
N GLY A 311 -2.64 0.75 -13.09
CA GLY A 311 -3.94 1.30 -13.47
C GLY A 311 -5.07 0.28 -13.35
N ALA A 312 -4.84 -0.97 -13.79
CA ALA A 312 -5.84 -2.03 -13.73
C ALA A 312 -6.25 -2.35 -12.27
N ILE A 313 -5.28 -2.44 -11.36
CA ILE A 313 -5.53 -2.69 -9.94
C ILE A 313 -6.37 -1.56 -9.32
N VAL A 314 -6.02 -0.29 -9.61
CA VAL A 314 -6.78 0.86 -9.10
C VAL A 314 -8.22 0.86 -9.62
N VAL A 315 -8.45 0.57 -10.90
CA VAL A 315 -9.79 0.47 -11.49
C VAL A 315 -10.62 -0.61 -10.79
N VAL A 316 -10.03 -1.77 -10.53
CA VAL A 316 -10.70 -2.85 -9.79
C VAL A 316 -11.00 -2.43 -8.35
N ALA A 317 -10.04 -1.80 -7.65
CA ALA A 317 -10.22 -1.32 -6.27
C ALA A 317 -11.38 -0.30 -6.19
N VAL A 318 -11.44 0.66 -7.11
CA VAL A 318 -12.52 1.65 -7.21
C VAL A 318 -13.85 0.96 -7.55
N GLY A 319 -13.85 -0.03 -8.44
CA GLY A 319 -15.04 -0.84 -8.74
C GLY A 319 -15.60 -1.53 -7.51
N ILE A 320 -14.73 -2.14 -6.69
CA ILE A 320 -15.11 -2.76 -5.40
C ILE A 320 -15.67 -1.70 -4.43
N TYR A 321 -15.05 -0.52 -4.35
CA TYR A 321 -15.53 0.58 -3.52
C TYR A 321 -16.94 1.00 -3.92
N LEU A 322 -17.20 1.23 -5.21
CA LEU A 322 -18.53 1.60 -5.71
C LEU A 322 -19.58 0.51 -5.42
N ALA A 323 -19.21 -0.75 -5.57
CA ALA A 323 -20.07 -1.86 -5.19
C ALA A 323 -20.37 -1.88 -3.68
N ALA A 324 -19.37 -1.61 -2.84
CA ALA A 324 -19.53 -1.53 -1.39
C ALA A 324 -20.48 -0.38 -0.98
N VAL A 325 -20.37 0.79 -1.62
CA VAL A 325 -21.29 1.93 -1.42
C VAL A 325 -22.73 1.54 -1.80
N ALA A 326 -22.93 0.87 -2.94
CA ALA A 326 -24.26 0.44 -3.38
C ALA A 326 -24.91 -0.58 -2.44
N VAL A 327 -24.10 -1.39 -1.73
CA VAL A 327 -24.58 -2.36 -0.74
C VAL A 327 -24.77 -1.71 0.63
N GLY A 328 -23.89 -0.78 1.01
CA GLY A 328 -23.91 -0.10 2.32
C GLY A 328 -25.11 0.84 2.50
N ASN A 329 -25.62 1.39 1.40
CA ASN A 329 -26.79 2.27 1.39
C ASN A 329 -28.16 1.53 1.47
N ARG A 330 -28.16 0.19 1.59
CA ARG A 330 -29.35 -0.65 1.82
C ARG A 330 -29.44 -1.08 3.28
#